data_25a060af52481b991df7c683d95cddfd
#
_entry.id   25a060af52481b991df7c683d95cddfd
#
_cell.length_a   1.000
_cell.length_b   1.000
_cell.length_c   1.000
_cell.angle_alpha   90.00
_cell.angle_beta   90.00
_cell.angle_gamma   90.00
#
_symmetry.space_group_name_H-M   'P 1'
#
loop_
_entity.id
_entity.type
_entity.pdbx_description
1 polymer ?
#
loop_
_entity_poly.entity_id
_entity_poly.type
_entity_poly.pdbx_seq_one_letter_code
_entity_poly.pdbx_strand_id
1 'polypeptide(L)'
;MNRKVDIDTEKVKTAIRTGIPISITTYTLPHDMEMYMGEILSLFLTELNQTHMIQYLTYSLNELVVNAKKANTKRIYFKEKNLNIFDLNDYNKGMKTFKNDTLNNINYYLKLQKDAGLYVRLILQVKNNNIKIEVRNNSKITPFEKERIQQKLEQAQQYESIQDALTTVLDDSEGAGLGLVILILMLEKIGMTKENFQTITNDTETITRITLPLSEETQKEIDTISKEFSNAIQDLPQFPQNIEKLNKLLDSDDSKISDIANQISNDVALTGELLKTVNSAAFSLQTPCSSIADAVKMIGTRGIKNMLYSIGSLNIFAAQTKKNEDLWKHSYQVAFYSYNLAKKFLQK
;
A
#
# COMPACT_ATOMS: atom_id res chain seq x y z
N MET A 1 5.40 -15.79 19.42
CA MET A 1 6.56 -15.12 20.05
C MET A 1 7.07 -14.08 19.07
N ASN A 2 6.60 -12.83 19.20
CA ASN A 2 7.10 -11.72 18.37
C ASN A 2 8.58 -11.52 18.71
N ARG A 3 9.46 -11.94 17.81
CA ARG A 3 10.84 -11.44 17.85
C ARG A 3 10.80 -9.97 17.45
N LYS A 4 10.77 -9.08 18.45
CA LYS A 4 11.14 -7.69 18.22
C LYS A 4 12.55 -7.74 17.64
N VAL A 5 12.67 -7.43 16.36
CA VAL A 5 14.00 -7.34 15.72
C VAL A 5 14.63 -6.10 16.32
N ASP A 6 15.68 -6.31 17.12
CA ASP A 6 16.38 -5.22 17.79
C ASP A 6 17.13 -4.40 16.75
N ILE A 7 16.73 -3.15 16.57
CA ILE A 7 17.36 -2.24 15.63
C ILE A 7 18.55 -1.60 16.32
N ASP A 8 19.72 -1.88 15.82
CA ASP A 8 20.96 -1.28 16.30
C ASP A 8 21.05 0.21 15.89
N THR A 9 20.55 1.07 16.76
CA THR A 9 20.50 2.52 16.57
C THR A 9 21.88 3.12 16.29
N GLU A 10 22.94 2.62 16.93
CA GLU A 10 24.29 3.13 16.72
C GLU A 10 24.84 2.80 15.34
N LYS A 11 24.47 1.66 14.77
CA LYS A 11 24.79 1.36 13.37
C LYS A 11 24.09 2.30 12.40
N VAL A 12 22.83 2.64 12.66
CA VAL A 12 22.08 3.61 11.84
C VAL A 12 22.75 4.97 11.89
N LYS A 13 23.08 5.48 13.08
CA LYS A 13 23.80 6.76 13.26
C LYS A 13 25.16 6.76 12.56
N THR A 14 25.91 5.68 12.70
CA THR A 14 27.22 5.53 12.04
C THR A 14 27.07 5.55 10.52
N ALA A 15 26.12 4.83 9.97
CA ALA A 15 25.82 4.81 8.53
C ALA A 15 25.47 6.21 8.00
N ILE A 16 24.65 6.97 8.73
CA ILE A 16 24.28 8.35 8.39
C ILE A 16 25.55 9.25 8.37
N ARG A 17 26.36 9.21 9.43
CA ARG A 17 27.55 10.06 9.56
C ARG A 17 28.62 9.74 8.51
N THR A 18 28.77 8.48 8.15
CA THR A 18 29.79 8.02 7.19
C THR A 18 29.29 8.02 5.75
N GLY A 19 27.98 8.22 5.51
CA GLY A 19 27.39 8.10 4.18
C GLY A 19 27.36 6.67 3.64
N ILE A 20 27.64 5.66 4.49
CA ILE A 20 27.56 4.24 4.12
C ILE A 20 26.08 3.85 4.00
N PRO A 21 25.68 3.15 2.92
CA PRO A 21 24.29 2.76 2.76
C PRO A 21 23.87 1.67 3.76
N ILE A 22 22.70 1.84 4.37
CA ILE A 22 22.01 0.77 5.09
C ILE A 22 21.29 -0.09 4.05
N SER A 23 21.52 -1.40 4.06
CA SER A 23 20.93 -2.32 3.10
C SER A 23 20.21 -3.47 3.80
N ILE A 24 18.92 -3.64 3.49
CA ILE A 24 18.07 -4.71 4.02
C ILE A 24 17.55 -5.52 2.84
N THR A 25 17.82 -6.82 2.84
CA THR A 25 17.42 -7.73 1.76
C THR A 25 16.51 -8.82 2.28
N THR A 26 15.42 -9.08 1.56
CA THR A 26 14.48 -10.17 1.84
C THR A 26 14.10 -10.91 0.56
N TYR A 27 13.89 -12.23 0.65
CA TYR A 27 13.50 -13.07 -0.48
C TYR A 27 12.00 -13.34 -0.55
N THR A 28 11.29 -13.26 0.57
CA THR A 28 9.86 -13.58 0.64
C THR A 28 9.00 -12.43 1.14
N LEU A 29 9.62 -11.41 1.73
CA LEU A 29 8.97 -10.27 2.34
C LEU A 29 7.80 -10.69 3.25
N PRO A 30 8.08 -11.39 4.36
CA PRO A 30 7.08 -11.64 5.39
C PRO A 30 6.69 -10.34 6.09
N HIS A 31 5.55 -10.35 6.79
CA HIS A 31 5.01 -9.14 7.43
C HIS A 31 5.97 -8.50 8.46
N ASP A 32 6.64 -9.31 9.25
CA ASP A 32 7.66 -8.84 10.20
C ASP A 32 8.82 -8.10 9.51
N MET A 33 9.18 -8.49 8.29
CA MET A 33 10.20 -7.80 7.50
C MET A 33 9.66 -6.49 6.92
N GLU A 34 8.40 -6.43 6.51
CA GLU A 34 7.74 -5.18 6.08
C GLU A 34 7.75 -4.16 7.25
N MET A 35 7.36 -4.60 8.45
CA MET A 35 7.40 -3.78 9.66
C MET A 35 8.82 -3.32 9.98
N TYR A 36 9.79 -4.23 9.95
CA TYR A 36 11.19 -3.92 10.21
C TYR A 36 11.75 -2.88 9.24
N MET A 37 11.44 -2.97 7.94
CA MET A 37 11.85 -1.96 6.97
C MET A 37 11.24 -0.58 7.27
N GLY A 38 9.98 -0.54 7.71
CA GLY A 38 9.31 0.69 8.14
C GLY A 38 9.94 1.29 9.40
N GLU A 39 10.26 0.47 10.40
CA GLU A 39 10.91 0.90 11.64
C GLU A 39 12.33 1.45 11.40
N ILE A 40 13.12 0.80 10.55
CA ILE A 40 14.46 1.29 10.15
C ILE A 40 14.34 2.63 9.41
N LEU A 41 13.39 2.78 8.50
CA LEU A 41 13.16 4.06 7.81
C LEU A 41 12.77 5.14 8.81
N SER A 42 11.88 4.84 9.75
CA SER A 42 11.44 5.77 10.79
C SER A 42 12.61 6.22 11.67
N LEU A 43 13.46 5.30 12.10
CA LEU A 43 14.66 5.62 12.86
C LEU A 43 15.65 6.47 12.04
N PHE A 44 15.89 6.08 10.79
CA PHE A 44 16.77 6.81 9.88
C PHE A 44 16.32 8.26 9.67
N LEU A 45 15.01 8.48 9.47
CA LEU A 45 14.43 9.83 9.33
C LEU A 45 14.46 10.62 10.65
N THR A 46 14.26 9.95 11.80
CA THR A 46 14.36 10.56 13.13
C THR A 46 15.75 11.08 13.38
N GLU A 47 16.80 10.29 13.08
CA GLU A 47 18.19 10.70 13.24
C GLU A 47 18.60 11.85 12.31
N LEU A 48 17.85 12.07 11.24
CA LEU A 48 18.03 13.18 10.31
C LEU A 48 17.13 14.39 10.62
N ASN A 49 16.42 14.38 11.76
CA ASN A 49 15.42 15.39 12.12
C ASN A 49 14.27 15.55 11.08
N GLN A 50 13.95 14.47 10.34
CA GLN A 50 12.90 14.43 9.32
C GLN A 50 11.65 13.66 9.80
N THR A 51 11.31 13.79 11.08
CA THR A 51 10.20 13.03 11.71
C THR A 51 8.85 13.27 11.05
N HIS A 52 8.62 14.47 10.53
CA HIS A 52 7.41 14.87 9.81
C HIS A 52 7.17 14.05 8.52
N MET A 53 8.22 13.48 7.93
CA MET A 53 8.11 12.67 6.71
C MET A 53 7.85 11.19 6.99
N ILE A 54 7.98 10.73 8.24
CA ILE A 54 7.94 9.30 8.59
C ILE A 54 6.66 8.63 8.07
N GLN A 55 5.51 9.21 8.37
CA GLN A 55 4.23 8.61 8.00
C GLN A 55 4.09 8.44 6.48
N TYR A 56 4.46 9.45 5.72
CA TYR A 56 4.36 9.45 4.25
C TYR A 56 5.34 8.49 3.60
N LEU A 57 6.59 8.58 4.00
CA LEU A 57 7.63 7.75 3.41
C LEU A 57 7.51 6.29 3.82
N THR A 58 7.05 5.99 5.04
CA THR A 58 6.76 4.61 5.46
C THR A 58 5.60 4.03 4.67
N TYR A 59 4.51 4.78 4.47
CA TYR A 59 3.41 4.35 3.63
C TYR A 59 3.88 4.08 2.19
N SER A 60 4.60 5.04 1.60
CA SER A 60 5.14 4.92 0.23
C SER A 60 6.13 3.76 0.11
N LEU A 61 7.01 3.58 1.10
CA LEU A 61 7.94 2.45 1.15
C LEU A 61 7.18 1.12 1.10
N ASN A 62 6.15 0.97 1.93
CA ASN A 62 5.35 -0.26 1.95
C ASN A 62 4.75 -0.55 0.56
N GLU A 63 4.21 0.45 -0.13
CA GLU A 63 3.70 0.28 -1.49
C GLU A 63 4.79 -0.15 -2.47
N LEU A 64 5.96 0.50 -2.44
CA LEU A 64 7.07 0.17 -3.32
C LEU A 64 7.61 -1.24 -3.08
N VAL A 65 7.78 -1.62 -1.82
CA VAL A 65 8.31 -2.93 -1.43
C VAL A 65 7.38 -4.06 -1.86
N VAL A 66 6.07 -3.86 -1.72
CA VAL A 66 5.09 -4.86 -2.17
C VAL A 66 4.95 -4.89 -3.68
N ASN A 67 5.04 -3.76 -4.36
CA ASN A 67 5.05 -3.77 -5.82
C ASN A 67 6.28 -4.52 -6.35
N ALA A 68 7.44 -4.37 -5.72
CA ALA A 68 8.64 -5.14 -6.02
C ALA A 68 8.45 -6.65 -5.77
N LYS A 69 7.84 -7.04 -4.64
CA LYS A 69 7.46 -8.44 -4.35
C LYS A 69 6.50 -9.00 -5.40
N LYS A 70 5.42 -8.25 -5.72
CA LYS A 70 4.46 -8.64 -6.76
C LYS A 70 5.14 -8.84 -8.11
N ALA A 71 6.07 -7.96 -8.49
CA ALA A 71 6.84 -8.09 -9.72
C ALA A 71 7.62 -9.40 -9.73
N ASN A 72 8.33 -9.73 -8.66
CA ASN A 72 9.06 -11.00 -8.53
C ASN A 72 8.11 -12.21 -8.59
N THR A 73 6.97 -12.16 -7.89
CA THR A 73 5.97 -13.23 -7.91
C THR A 73 5.41 -13.46 -9.32
N LYS A 74 5.17 -12.38 -10.09
CA LYS A 74 4.74 -12.50 -11.50
C LYS A 74 5.76 -13.25 -12.34
N ARG A 75 7.08 -12.99 -12.19
CA ARG A 75 8.13 -13.68 -12.96
C ARG A 75 8.09 -15.19 -12.71
N ILE A 76 7.94 -15.60 -11.45
CA ILE A 76 7.81 -17.01 -11.08
C ILE A 76 6.52 -17.60 -11.66
N TYR A 77 5.40 -16.91 -11.49
CA TYR A 77 4.10 -17.37 -11.97
C TYR A 77 4.09 -17.60 -13.48
N PHE A 78 4.56 -16.63 -14.25
CA PHE A 78 4.62 -16.73 -15.70
C PHE A 78 5.55 -17.84 -16.18
N LYS A 79 6.71 -17.99 -15.53
CA LYS A 79 7.63 -19.08 -15.80
C LYS A 79 6.98 -20.44 -15.56
N GLU A 80 6.24 -20.59 -14.46
CA GLU A 80 5.58 -21.85 -14.11
C GLU A 80 4.43 -22.20 -15.06
N LYS A 81 3.71 -21.19 -15.53
CA LYS A 81 2.65 -21.35 -16.53
C LYS A 81 3.18 -21.49 -17.97
N ASN A 82 4.50 -21.49 -18.18
CA ASN A 82 5.14 -21.45 -19.51
C ASN A 82 4.62 -20.31 -20.39
N LEU A 83 4.42 -19.13 -19.78
CA LEU A 83 3.98 -17.90 -20.46
C LEU A 83 5.15 -16.90 -20.53
N ASN A 84 5.25 -16.21 -21.67
CA ASN A 84 6.21 -15.12 -21.81
C ASN A 84 5.63 -13.81 -21.26
N ILE A 85 6.14 -13.34 -20.11
CA ILE A 85 5.68 -12.11 -19.46
C ILE A 85 5.91 -10.84 -20.31
N PHE A 86 6.76 -10.90 -21.34
CA PHE A 86 7.04 -9.79 -22.25
C PHE A 86 6.20 -9.83 -23.54
N ASP A 87 5.40 -10.89 -23.76
CA ASP A 87 4.43 -10.99 -24.83
C ASP A 87 3.06 -10.51 -24.34
N LEU A 88 2.37 -9.66 -25.11
CA LEU A 88 1.10 -9.06 -24.71
C LEU A 88 -0.02 -10.10 -24.54
N ASN A 89 -0.10 -11.08 -25.40
CA ASN A 89 -1.15 -12.10 -25.36
C ASN A 89 -0.96 -13.01 -24.14
N ASP A 90 0.28 -13.44 -23.92
CA ASP A 90 0.65 -14.25 -22.76
C ASP A 90 0.48 -13.46 -21.47
N TYR A 91 0.86 -12.16 -21.48
CA TYR A 91 0.66 -11.27 -20.33
C TYR A 91 -0.83 -11.17 -19.98
N ASN A 92 -1.68 -10.87 -20.93
CA ASN A 92 -3.13 -10.77 -20.73
C ASN A 92 -3.73 -12.11 -20.25
N LYS A 93 -3.28 -13.24 -20.84
CA LYS A 93 -3.70 -14.59 -20.42
C LYS A 93 -3.29 -14.88 -18.99
N GLY A 94 -2.03 -14.63 -18.63
CA GLY A 94 -1.49 -14.90 -17.29
C GLY A 94 -2.14 -14.02 -16.24
N MET A 95 -2.36 -12.72 -16.51
CA MET A 95 -2.93 -11.79 -15.55
C MET A 95 -4.38 -12.08 -15.18
N LYS A 96 -5.16 -12.76 -16.04
CA LYS A 96 -6.54 -13.16 -15.73
C LYS A 96 -6.64 -14.07 -14.50
N THR A 97 -5.68 -14.95 -14.32
CA THR A 97 -5.70 -15.95 -13.24
C THR A 97 -4.63 -15.71 -12.18
N PHE A 98 -3.65 -14.84 -12.44
CA PHE A 98 -2.51 -14.55 -11.58
C PHE A 98 -2.92 -14.33 -10.12
N LYS A 99 -3.90 -13.47 -9.87
CA LYS A 99 -4.31 -13.10 -8.52
C LYS A 99 -4.89 -14.30 -7.77
N ASN A 100 -5.85 -15.01 -8.37
CA ASN A 100 -6.49 -16.17 -7.76
C ASN A 100 -5.50 -17.31 -7.51
N ASP A 101 -4.69 -17.65 -8.51
CA ASP A 101 -3.72 -18.74 -8.41
C ASP A 101 -2.66 -18.45 -7.34
N THR A 102 -2.16 -17.22 -7.28
CA THR A 102 -1.10 -16.85 -6.32
C THR A 102 -1.61 -16.70 -4.90
N LEU A 103 -2.81 -16.17 -4.69
CA LEU A 103 -3.40 -16.05 -3.35
C LEU A 103 -3.76 -17.41 -2.76
N ASN A 104 -4.30 -18.32 -3.58
CA ASN A 104 -4.67 -19.66 -3.12
C ASN A 104 -3.44 -20.52 -2.81
N ASN A 105 -2.27 -20.20 -3.38
CA ASN A 105 -1.04 -20.96 -3.24
C ASN A 105 0.16 -20.09 -2.83
N ILE A 106 -0.07 -19.08 -2.00
CA ILE A 106 0.94 -18.05 -1.70
C ILE A 106 2.25 -18.65 -1.19
N ASN A 107 2.20 -19.60 -0.27
CA ASN A 107 3.39 -20.24 0.30
C ASN A 107 4.21 -20.98 -0.76
N TYR A 108 3.56 -21.60 -1.73
CA TYR A 108 4.20 -22.26 -2.86
C TYR A 108 4.99 -21.26 -3.71
N TYR A 109 4.35 -20.17 -4.12
CA TYR A 109 4.99 -19.13 -4.94
C TYR A 109 6.12 -18.40 -4.19
N LEU A 110 5.95 -18.15 -2.87
CA LEU A 110 7.01 -17.57 -2.05
C LEU A 110 8.23 -18.50 -1.93
N LYS A 111 8.01 -19.82 -1.83
CA LYS A 111 9.09 -20.80 -1.85
C LYS A 111 9.83 -20.76 -3.18
N LEU A 112 9.11 -20.83 -4.30
CA LEU A 112 9.72 -20.75 -5.63
C LEU A 112 10.48 -19.46 -5.86
N GLN A 113 9.95 -18.31 -5.36
CA GLN A 113 10.62 -17.03 -5.42
C GLN A 113 11.96 -17.06 -4.65
N LYS A 114 11.96 -17.64 -3.46
CA LYS A 114 13.18 -17.81 -2.64
C LYS A 114 14.18 -18.73 -3.32
N ASP A 115 13.72 -19.87 -3.83
CA ASP A 115 14.56 -20.86 -4.50
C ASP A 115 15.16 -20.31 -5.81
N ALA A 116 14.47 -19.40 -6.48
CA ALA A 116 14.95 -18.65 -7.64
C ALA A 116 15.88 -17.47 -7.27
N GLY A 117 16.12 -17.22 -5.99
CA GLY A 117 16.96 -16.11 -5.51
C GLY A 117 16.41 -14.72 -5.79
N LEU A 118 15.08 -14.60 -6.03
CA LEU A 118 14.45 -13.31 -6.26
C LEU A 118 14.32 -12.56 -4.94
N TYR A 119 14.88 -11.35 -4.89
CA TYR A 119 14.89 -10.53 -3.68
C TYR A 119 14.20 -9.18 -3.86
N VAL A 120 13.80 -8.60 -2.74
CA VAL A 120 13.50 -7.18 -2.57
C VAL A 120 14.54 -6.60 -1.60
N ARG A 121 15.12 -5.45 -1.95
CA ARG A 121 16.15 -4.79 -1.15
C ARG A 121 15.80 -3.33 -0.94
N LEU A 122 15.78 -2.92 0.31
CA LEU A 122 15.75 -1.52 0.72
C LEU A 122 17.17 -1.01 0.92
N ILE A 123 17.47 0.17 0.38
CA ILE A 123 18.72 0.90 0.62
C ILE A 123 18.39 2.30 1.09
N LEU A 124 18.93 2.68 2.25
CA LEU A 124 18.85 4.03 2.82
C LEU A 124 20.26 4.61 2.87
N GLN A 125 20.44 5.83 2.39
CA GLN A 125 21.75 6.48 2.36
C GLN A 125 21.62 8.00 2.47
N VAL A 126 22.53 8.64 3.19
CA VAL A 126 22.76 10.08 3.10
C VAL A 126 24.00 10.31 2.27
N LYS A 127 23.88 11.08 1.20
CA LYS A 127 25.03 11.42 0.34
C LYS A 127 24.81 12.79 -0.28
N ASN A 128 25.84 13.65 -0.22
CA ASN A 128 25.85 14.99 -0.81
C ASN A 128 24.63 15.83 -0.36
N ASN A 129 24.35 15.82 0.94
CA ASN A 129 23.19 16.50 1.54
C ASN A 129 21.81 16.05 0.98
N ASN A 130 21.74 14.82 0.51
CA ASN A 130 20.49 14.21 0.06
C ASN A 130 20.22 12.92 0.83
N ILE A 131 18.95 12.71 1.15
CA ILE A 131 18.41 11.41 1.57
C ILE A 131 18.10 10.62 0.31
N LYS A 132 18.62 9.42 0.22
CA LYS A 132 18.38 8.48 -0.86
C LYS A 132 17.69 7.24 -0.31
N ILE A 133 16.52 6.95 -0.81
CA ILE A 133 15.72 5.76 -0.50
C ILE A 133 15.57 4.96 -1.79
N GLU A 134 16.04 3.72 -1.81
CA GLU A 134 15.88 2.84 -2.97
C GLU A 134 15.20 1.54 -2.57
N VAL A 135 14.22 1.15 -3.36
CA VAL A 135 13.67 -0.20 -3.36
C VAL A 135 14.10 -0.89 -4.64
N ARG A 136 14.79 -2.01 -4.50
CA ARG A 136 15.32 -2.79 -5.62
C ARG A 136 14.73 -4.18 -5.63
N ASN A 137 14.44 -4.69 -6.80
CA ASN A 137 14.17 -6.11 -7.01
C ASN A 137 14.96 -6.61 -8.23
N ASN A 138 15.47 -7.84 -8.14
CA ASN A 138 16.34 -8.42 -9.16
C ASN A 138 15.52 -9.07 -10.29
N SER A 139 14.64 -8.29 -10.87
CA SER A 139 13.92 -8.66 -12.09
C SER A 139 13.75 -7.46 -13.01
N LYS A 140 13.87 -7.70 -14.32
CA LYS A 140 13.66 -6.69 -15.33
C LYS A 140 12.20 -6.27 -15.35
N ILE A 141 11.92 -4.97 -15.42
CA ILE A 141 10.57 -4.45 -15.59
C ILE A 141 10.02 -4.81 -16.98
N THR A 142 8.74 -5.17 -17.07
CA THR A 142 8.10 -5.37 -18.36
C THR A 142 7.66 -4.03 -18.97
N PRO A 143 7.48 -3.94 -20.31
CA PRO A 143 6.92 -2.76 -20.94
C PRO A 143 5.57 -2.36 -20.32
N PHE A 144 4.70 -3.33 -20.04
CA PHE A 144 3.37 -3.12 -19.46
C PHE A 144 3.43 -2.56 -18.03
N GLU A 145 4.36 -3.02 -17.22
CA GLU A 145 4.57 -2.49 -15.86
C GLU A 145 5.16 -1.08 -15.91
N LYS A 146 6.07 -0.81 -16.84
CA LYS A 146 6.64 0.52 -17.05
C LYS A 146 5.58 1.53 -17.50
N GLU A 147 4.76 1.15 -18.46
CA GLU A 147 3.64 1.96 -18.95
C GLU A 147 2.66 2.28 -17.80
N ARG A 148 2.31 1.29 -16.99
CA ARG A 148 1.42 1.48 -15.83
C ARG A 148 2.00 2.44 -14.79
N ILE A 149 3.30 2.36 -14.52
CA ILE A 149 3.97 3.33 -13.64
C ILE A 149 3.89 4.72 -14.25
N GLN A 150 4.17 4.85 -15.55
CA GLN A 150 4.11 6.12 -16.26
C GLN A 150 2.71 6.74 -16.23
N GLN A 151 1.68 5.94 -16.48
CA GLN A 151 0.28 6.37 -16.38
C GLN A 151 -0.07 6.89 -14.98
N LYS A 152 0.42 6.22 -13.91
CA LYS A 152 0.21 6.67 -12.53
C LYS A 152 0.96 7.97 -12.21
N LEU A 153 2.15 8.14 -12.77
CA LEU A 153 2.91 9.40 -12.68
C LEU A 153 2.19 10.56 -13.36
N GLU A 154 1.63 10.33 -14.55
CA GLU A 154 0.86 11.31 -15.32
C GLU A 154 -0.48 11.62 -14.62
N GLN A 155 -1.13 10.60 -14.10
CA GLN A 155 -2.38 10.74 -13.35
C GLN A 155 -2.18 11.58 -12.09
N ALA A 156 -1.07 11.38 -11.36
CA ALA A 156 -0.75 12.17 -10.17
C ALA A 156 -0.67 13.66 -10.45
N GLN A 157 -0.20 14.06 -11.64
CA GLN A 157 -0.09 15.46 -12.06
C GLN A 157 -1.43 16.15 -12.39
N GLN A 158 -2.51 15.38 -12.53
CA GLN A 158 -3.84 15.92 -12.80
C GLN A 158 -4.58 16.31 -11.53
N TYR A 159 -4.05 15.93 -10.35
CA TYR A 159 -4.69 16.22 -9.08
C TYR A 159 -4.21 17.55 -8.49
N GLU A 160 -5.12 18.41 -8.10
CA GLU A 160 -4.81 19.68 -7.44
C GLU A 160 -4.44 19.51 -5.96
N SER A 161 -4.88 18.40 -5.35
CA SER A 161 -4.64 18.11 -3.94
C SER A 161 -4.54 16.60 -3.66
N ILE A 162 -3.94 16.26 -2.52
CA ILE A 162 -3.94 14.88 -2.02
C ILE A 162 -5.38 14.39 -1.78
N GLN A 163 -6.28 15.29 -1.37
CA GLN A 163 -7.69 14.98 -1.16
C GLN A 163 -8.39 14.59 -2.47
N ASP A 164 -8.13 15.34 -3.52
CA ASP A 164 -8.65 15.09 -4.86
C ASP A 164 -8.16 13.73 -5.39
N ALA A 165 -6.86 13.47 -5.24
CA ALA A 165 -6.27 12.17 -5.59
C ALA A 165 -6.89 11.02 -4.79
N LEU A 166 -7.11 11.19 -3.49
CA LEU A 166 -7.72 10.17 -2.64
C LEU A 166 -9.15 9.85 -3.07
N THR A 167 -9.97 10.86 -3.36
CA THR A 167 -11.35 10.64 -3.80
C THR A 167 -11.42 9.98 -5.17
N THR A 168 -10.60 10.39 -6.12
CA THR A 168 -10.62 9.87 -7.50
C THR A 168 -10.01 8.47 -7.61
N VAL A 169 -8.90 8.20 -6.89
CA VAL A 169 -8.24 6.88 -6.91
C VAL A 169 -9.04 5.82 -6.15
N LEU A 170 -9.94 6.24 -5.25
CA LEU A 170 -10.86 5.31 -4.56
C LEU A 170 -11.93 4.76 -5.50
N ASP A 171 -12.33 5.53 -6.50
CA ASP A 171 -13.26 5.06 -7.54
C ASP A 171 -12.59 4.10 -8.53
N ASP A 172 -11.27 4.17 -8.69
CA ASP A 172 -10.48 3.25 -9.51
C ASP A 172 -10.12 1.99 -8.70
N SER A 173 -10.79 0.93 -8.99
CA SER A 173 -10.92 -0.38 -8.32
C SER A 173 -9.64 -1.14 -7.95
N GLU A 174 -8.46 -0.59 -8.10
CA GLU A 174 -7.19 -1.31 -7.88
C GLU A 174 -6.34 -0.75 -6.76
N GLY A 175 -6.70 -0.06 -5.76
CA GLY A 175 -5.88 0.37 -4.59
C GLY A 175 -4.32 0.33 -4.71
N ALA A 176 -3.82 -0.29 -5.76
CA ALA A 176 -2.42 -0.45 -6.10
C ALA A 176 -1.91 0.82 -6.80
N GLY A 177 -1.06 1.57 -6.11
CA GLY A 177 -0.44 2.77 -6.65
C GLY A 177 -0.83 4.07 -5.94
N LEU A 178 -1.74 4.02 -4.97
CA LEU A 178 -2.09 5.20 -4.17
C LEU A 178 -0.88 5.76 -3.42
N GLY A 179 -0.03 4.89 -2.86
CA GLY A 179 1.20 5.31 -2.20
C GLY A 179 2.15 6.06 -3.12
N LEU A 180 2.24 5.62 -4.38
CA LEU A 180 3.04 6.31 -5.40
C LEU A 180 2.45 7.66 -5.77
N VAL A 181 1.13 7.74 -5.95
CA VAL A 181 0.43 9.00 -6.24
C VAL A 181 0.60 10.00 -5.09
N ILE A 182 0.38 9.57 -3.84
CA ILE A 182 0.58 10.42 -2.65
C ILE A 182 2.02 10.93 -2.57
N LEU A 183 3.01 10.04 -2.79
CA LEU A 183 4.41 10.43 -2.77
C LEU A 183 4.72 11.52 -3.80
N ILE A 184 4.24 11.35 -5.03
CA ILE A 184 4.50 12.31 -6.11
C ILE A 184 3.88 13.66 -5.79
N LEU A 185 2.62 13.68 -5.38
CA LEU A 185 1.93 14.91 -4.98
C LEU A 185 2.64 15.61 -3.81
N MET A 186 3.20 14.84 -2.88
CA MET A 186 4.00 15.39 -1.78
C MET A 186 5.30 16.02 -2.30
N LEU A 187 6.01 15.34 -3.20
CA LEU A 187 7.24 15.87 -3.79
C LEU A 187 6.98 17.13 -4.61
N GLU A 188 5.90 17.18 -5.39
CA GLU A 188 5.53 18.35 -6.19
C GLU A 188 5.16 19.55 -5.30
N LYS A 189 4.44 19.34 -4.20
CA LYS A 189 4.09 20.42 -3.25
C LYS A 189 5.30 21.07 -2.58
N ILE A 190 6.37 20.34 -2.39
CA ILE A 190 7.63 20.85 -1.82
C ILE A 190 8.61 21.32 -2.91
N GLY A 191 8.11 21.60 -4.12
CA GLY A 191 8.91 22.11 -5.24
C GLY A 191 9.85 21.09 -5.86
N MET A 192 9.69 19.81 -5.57
CA MET A 192 10.48 18.74 -6.17
C MET A 192 9.93 18.33 -7.53
N THR A 193 10.83 17.90 -8.40
CA THR A 193 10.50 17.47 -9.76
C THR A 193 10.39 15.96 -9.86
N LYS A 194 9.92 15.48 -11.01
CA LYS A 194 9.90 14.03 -11.35
C LYS A 194 11.28 13.37 -11.24
N GLU A 195 12.36 14.14 -11.31
CA GLU A 195 13.72 13.64 -11.19
C GLU A 195 14.03 13.13 -9.79
N ASN A 196 13.31 13.61 -8.78
CA ASN A 196 13.43 13.15 -7.39
C ASN A 196 12.83 11.74 -7.20
N PHE A 197 11.93 11.32 -8.10
CA PHE A 197 11.38 9.96 -8.16
C PHE A 197 11.76 9.32 -9.49
N GLN A 198 12.56 8.26 -9.44
CA GLN A 198 13.08 7.60 -10.61
C GLN A 198 12.83 6.10 -10.56
N THR A 199 12.38 5.54 -11.69
CA THR A 199 12.43 4.09 -11.93
C THR A 199 13.53 3.78 -12.92
N ILE A 200 14.59 3.16 -12.44
CA ILE A 200 15.77 2.78 -13.20
C ILE A 200 15.72 1.28 -13.41
N THR A 201 15.94 0.84 -14.63
CA THR A 201 15.93 -0.59 -14.96
C THR A 201 17.13 -0.93 -15.83
N ASN A 202 17.64 -2.12 -15.62
CA ASN A 202 18.61 -2.78 -16.50
C ASN A 202 18.11 -4.21 -16.79
N ASP A 203 18.93 -5.05 -17.36
CA ASP A 203 18.53 -6.42 -17.73
C ASP A 203 18.29 -7.35 -16.53
N THR A 204 18.77 -6.99 -15.34
CA THR A 204 18.74 -7.83 -14.14
C THR A 204 17.98 -7.24 -12.96
N GLU A 205 17.82 -5.92 -12.90
CA GLU A 205 17.23 -5.22 -11.75
C GLU A 205 16.24 -4.13 -12.17
N THR A 206 15.27 -3.91 -11.31
CA THR A 206 14.44 -2.73 -11.28
C THR A 206 14.71 -1.99 -9.97
N ILE A 207 14.97 -0.69 -10.05
CA ILE A 207 15.30 0.19 -8.92
C ILE A 207 14.30 1.34 -8.92
N THR A 208 13.53 1.47 -7.86
CA THR A 208 12.75 2.67 -7.59
C THR A 208 13.50 3.52 -6.58
N ARG A 209 13.83 4.76 -6.95
CA ARG A 209 14.64 5.68 -6.15
C ARG A 209 13.87 6.93 -5.83
N ILE A 210 13.93 7.35 -4.57
CA ILE A 210 13.50 8.64 -4.08
C ILE A 210 14.74 9.38 -3.58
N THR A 211 14.89 10.64 -4.00
CA THR A 211 15.98 11.50 -3.56
C THR A 211 15.38 12.79 -2.98
N LEU A 212 15.70 13.08 -1.72
CA LEU A 212 15.18 14.24 -1.00
C LEU A 212 16.37 15.09 -0.53
N PRO A 213 16.42 16.40 -0.82
CA PRO A 213 17.48 17.27 -0.32
C PRO A 213 17.32 17.49 1.20
N LEU A 214 18.46 17.66 1.88
CA LEU A 214 18.55 17.98 3.32
C LEU A 214 18.92 19.45 3.54
N SER A 215 18.45 20.40 2.73
CA SER A 215 18.69 21.82 2.99
C SER A 215 17.80 22.32 4.13
N GLU A 216 18.29 23.31 4.90
CA GLU A 216 17.49 23.94 5.97
C GLU A 216 16.23 24.63 5.41
N GLU A 217 16.29 25.14 4.20
CA GLU A 217 15.19 25.81 3.51
C GLU A 217 14.10 24.80 3.11
N THR A 218 14.49 23.70 2.49
CA THR A 218 13.58 22.58 2.17
C THR A 218 12.99 21.97 3.43
N GLN A 219 13.75 21.93 4.53
CA GLN A 219 13.27 21.45 5.81
C GLN A 219 12.14 22.31 6.36
N LYS A 220 12.25 23.65 6.28
CA LYS A 220 11.18 24.58 6.72
C LYS A 220 9.93 24.46 5.87
N GLU A 221 10.07 24.31 4.55
CA GLU A 221 8.94 24.11 3.63
C GLU A 221 8.23 22.79 3.92
N ILE A 222 8.99 21.72 4.07
CA ILE A 222 8.46 20.39 4.43
C ILE A 222 7.76 20.44 5.78
N ASP A 223 8.34 21.09 6.79
CA ASP A 223 7.74 21.23 8.13
C ASP A 223 6.41 21.98 8.08
N THR A 224 6.31 23.01 7.25
CA THR A 224 5.07 23.78 7.07
C THR A 224 3.97 22.92 6.44
N ILE A 225 4.28 22.25 5.33
CA ILE A 225 3.34 21.36 4.63
C ILE A 225 2.93 20.17 5.52
N SER A 226 3.88 19.62 6.28
CA SER A 226 3.60 18.52 7.20
C SER A 226 2.72 18.91 8.37
N LYS A 227 2.88 20.13 8.89
CA LYS A 227 1.98 20.67 9.93
C LYS A 227 0.58 20.89 9.39
N GLU A 228 0.43 21.45 8.20
CA GLU A 228 -0.87 21.60 7.55
C GLU A 228 -1.57 20.25 7.35
N PHE A 229 -0.81 19.25 6.93
CA PHE A 229 -1.35 17.90 6.75
C PHE A 229 -1.61 17.18 8.09
N SER A 230 -0.72 17.32 9.09
CA SER A 230 -0.95 16.77 10.43
C SER A 230 -2.18 17.40 11.10
N ASN A 231 -2.41 18.69 10.90
CA ASN A 231 -3.62 19.36 11.37
C ASN A 231 -4.84 18.82 10.64
N ALA A 232 -4.78 18.68 9.31
CA ALA A 232 -5.85 18.05 8.53
C ALA A 232 -6.13 16.60 8.97
N ILE A 233 -5.11 15.85 9.41
CA ILE A 233 -5.27 14.48 9.96
C ILE A 233 -5.76 14.51 11.42
N GLN A 234 -5.32 15.45 12.25
CA GLN A 234 -5.74 15.55 13.67
C GLN A 234 -7.18 16.03 13.84
N ASP A 235 -7.68 16.84 12.90
CA ASP A 235 -9.08 17.23 12.82
C ASP A 235 -10.00 16.10 12.31
N LEU A 236 -9.44 14.90 12.06
CA LEU A 236 -10.17 13.73 11.60
C LEU A 236 -10.97 13.11 12.76
N PRO A 237 -12.24 12.82 12.57
CA PRO A 237 -13.00 12.07 13.56
C PRO A 237 -12.29 10.72 13.82
N GLN A 238 -12.21 10.35 15.10
CA GLN A 238 -11.65 9.06 15.49
C GLN A 238 -12.34 7.93 14.72
N PHE A 239 -11.54 7.01 14.21
CA PHE A 239 -12.06 5.83 13.53
C PHE A 239 -13.11 5.13 14.39
N PRO A 240 -14.28 4.74 13.84
CA PRO A 240 -15.23 3.92 14.57
C PRO A 240 -14.53 2.73 15.22
N GLN A 241 -14.91 2.38 16.44
CA GLN A 241 -14.28 1.28 17.21
C GLN A 241 -14.16 -0.03 16.42
N ASN A 242 -15.06 -0.23 15.44
CA ASN A 242 -15.03 -1.42 14.56
C ASN A 242 -13.83 -1.42 13.63
N ILE A 243 -13.41 -0.25 13.12
CA ILE A 243 -12.23 -0.10 12.25
C ILE A 243 -10.95 -0.31 13.06
N GLU A 244 -10.91 0.19 14.29
CA GLU A 244 -9.79 -0.05 15.19
C GLU A 244 -9.59 -1.53 15.53
N LYS A 245 -10.68 -2.23 15.81
CA LYS A 245 -10.66 -3.69 16.04
C LYS A 245 -10.19 -4.45 14.81
N LEU A 246 -10.70 -4.05 13.64
CA LEU A 246 -10.32 -4.68 12.38
C LEU A 246 -8.85 -4.44 12.03
N ASN A 247 -8.32 -3.22 12.27
CA ASN A 247 -6.90 -2.93 12.12
C ASN A 247 -6.04 -3.80 13.04
N LYS A 248 -6.42 -3.98 14.31
CA LYS A 248 -5.71 -4.86 15.23
C LYS A 248 -5.68 -6.32 14.74
N LEU A 249 -6.78 -6.82 14.17
CA LEU A 249 -6.83 -8.15 13.56
C LEU A 249 -5.93 -8.23 12.32
N LEU A 250 -5.91 -7.20 11.48
CA LEU A 250 -5.09 -7.15 10.26
C LEU A 250 -3.59 -7.00 10.57
N ASP A 251 -3.22 -6.52 11.76
CA ASP A 251 -1.85 -6.39 12.24
C ASP A 251 -1.35 -7.62 13.01
N SER A 252 -2.24 -8.54 13.36
CA SER A 252 -1.90 -9.76 14.10
C SER A 252 -1.58 -10.91 13.15
N ASP A 253 -0.41 -11.52 13.31
CA ASP A 253 0.04 -12.68 12.52
C ASP A 253 -0.78 -13.95 12.80
N ASP A 254 -1.45 -14.01 13.96
CA ASP A 254 -2.28 -15.15 14.39
C ASP A 254 -3.74 -15.03 13.88
N SER A 255 -4.11 -13.92 13.23
CA SER A 255 -5.49 -13.70 12.79
C SER A 255 -5.86 -14.59 11.62
N LYS A 256 -6.97 -15.30 11.77
CA LYS A 256 -7.54 -16.11 10.70
C LYS A 256 -8.40 -15.26 9.77
N ILE A 257 -8.46 -15.65 8.51
CA ILE A 257 -9.34 -15.03 7.51
C ILE A 257 -10.80 -15.02 7.99
N SER A 258 -11.21 -16.06 8.72
CA SER A 258 -12.54 -16.15 9.34
C SER A 258 -12.81 -15.01 10.32
N ASP A 259 -11.81 -14.61 11.11
CA ASP A 259 -11.97 -13.59 12.15
C ASP A 259 -12.10 -12.20 11.50
N ILE A 260 -11.29 -11.95 10.46
CA ILE A 260 -11.36 -10.75 9.64
C ILE A 260 -12.73 -10.67 8.92
N ALA A 261 -13.16 -11.78 8.31
CA ALA A 261 -14.45 -11.86 7.61
C ALA A 261 -15.64 -11.64 8.56
N ASN A 262 -15.58 -12.22 9.78
CA ASN A 262 -16.59 -12.02 10.80
C ASN A 262 -16.66 -10.56 11.27
N GLN A 263 -15.48 -9.94 11.49
CA GLN A 263 -15.42 -8.54 11.91
C GLN A 263 -15.96 -7.60 10.83
N ILE A 264 -15.68 -7.86 9.54
CA ILE A 264 -16.24 -7.11 8.41
C ILE A 264 -17.75 -7.35 8.30
N SER A 265 -18.21 -8.59 8.48
CA SER A 265 -19.65 -8.94 8.41
C SER A 265 -20.50 -8.24 9.47
N ASN A 266 -19.88 -7.83 10.57
CA ASN A 266 -20.56 -7.05 11.62
C ASN A 266 -20.74 -5.57 11.24
N ASP A 267 -20.14 -5.13 10.12
CA ASP A 267 -20.22 -3.76 9.63
C ASP A 267 -20.78 -3.76 8.20
N VAL A 268 -21.99 -3.22 8.05
CA VAL A 268 -22.70 -3.24 6.76
C VAL A 268 -22.03 -2.37 5.72
N ALA A 269 -21.44 -1.24 6.12
CA ALA A 269 -20.75 -0.34 5.20
C ALA A 269 -19.47 -1.01 4.66
N LEU A 270 -18.68 -1.62 5.54
CA LEU A 270 -17.48 -2.39 5.16
C LEU A 270 -17.85 -3.59 4.29
N THR A 271 -18.92 -4.31 4.65
CA THR A 271 -19.43 -5.45 3.86
C THR A 271 -19.83 -5.02 2.45
N GLY A 272 -20.60 -3.93 2.35
CA GLY A 272 -21.05 -3.38 1.07
C GLY A 272 -19.88 -2.95 0.19
N GLU A 273 -18.92 -2.21 0.75
CA GLU A 273 -17.76 -1.71 0.02
C GLU A 273 -16.83 -2.85 -0.40
N LEU A 274 -16.60 -3.84 0.46
CA LEU A 274 -15.83 -5.03 0.12
C LEU A 274 -16.43 -5.79 -1.05
N LEU A 275 -17.74 -6.09 -0.99
CA LEU A 275 -18.44 -6.82 -2.05
C LEU A 275 -18.51 -6.00 -3.35
N LYS A 276 -18.73 -4.69 -3.28
CA LYS A 276 -18.69 -3.78 -4.43
C LYS A 276 -17.32 -3.81 -5.09
N THR A 277 -16.25 -3.70 -4.29
CA THR A 277 -14.87 -3.72 -4.77
C THR A 277 -14.55 -5.03 -5.48
N VAL A 278 -14.87 -6.18 -4.87
CA VAL A 278 -14.58 -7.50 -5.45
C VAL A 278 -15.39 -7.77 -6.71
N ASN A 279 -16.64 -7.30 -6.77
CA ASN A 279 -17.51 -7.47 -7.92
C ASN A 279 -17.30 -6.40 -9.00
N SER A 280 -16.37 -5.49 -8.82
CA SER A 280 -16.05 -4.50 -9.84
C SER A 280 -15.38 -5.15 -11.06
N ALA A 281 -15.38 -4.45 -12.19
CA ALA A 281 -14.77 -4.90 -13.44
C ALA A 281 -13.27 -5.25 -13.30
N ALA A 282 -12.59 -4.70 -12.28
CA ALA A 282 -11.18 -4.98 -11.99
C ALA A 282 -10.89 -6.45 -11.64
N PHE A 283 -11.86 -7.14 -11.07
CA PHE A 283 -11.72 -8.56 -10.71
C PHE A 283 -12.22 -9.50 -11.80
N SER A 284 -12.97 -9.00 -12.78
CA SER A 284 -13.47 -9.77 -13.95
C SER A 284 -14.09 -11.12 -13.57
N LEU A 285 -14.87 -11.15 -12.49
CA LEU A 285 -15.52 -12.38 -12.03
C LEU A 285 -16.61 -12.82 -13.01
N GLN A 286 -16.65 -14.11 -13.33
CA GLN A 286 -17.74 -14.69 -14.13
C GLN A 286 -19.06 -14.75 -13.39
N THR A 287 -19.01 -14.93 -12.07
CA THR A 287 -20.14 -14.91 -11.16
C THR A 287 -19.88 -13.95 -10.00
N PRO A 288 -20.86 -13.13 -9.59
CA PRO A 288 -20.67 -12.23 -8.48
C PRO A 288 -20.28 -12.95 -7.19
N CYS A 289 -19.30 -12.41 -6.47
CA CYS A 289 -18.90 -12.88 -5.15
C CYS A 289 -19.91 -12.40 -4.12
N SER A 290 -20.54 -13.34 -3.40
CA SER A 290 -21.48 -13.05 -2.31
C SER A 290 -20.95 -13.43 -0.92
N SER A 291 -19.79 -14.11 -0.87
CA SER A 291 -19.15 -14.54 0.37
C SER A 291 -18.14 -13.52 0.85
N ILE A 292 -18.30 -13.01 2.06
CA ILE A 292 -17.33 -12.10 2.69
C ILE A 292 -15.97 -12.78 2.87
N ALA A 293 -15.95 -14.06 3.27
CA ALA A 293 -14.72 -14.81 3.43
C ALA A 293 -13.94 -14.95 2.12
N ASP A 294 -14.63 -15.18 1.00
CA ASP A 294 -14.01 -15.25 -0.31
C ASP A 294 -13.58 -13.86 -0.80
N ALA A 295 -14.38 -12.84 -0.55
CA ALA A 295 -14.01 -11.45 -0.83
C ALA A 295 -12.75 -11.04 -0.07
N VAL A 296 -12.62 -11.39 1.21
CA VAL A 296 -11.40 -11.14 2.02
C VAL A 296 -10.19 -11.88 1.44
N LYS A 297 -10.37 -13.14 1.01
CA LYS A 297 -9.28 -13.88 0.34
C LYS A 297 -8.86 -13.22 -0.97
N MET A 298 -9.82 -12.73 -1.74
CA MET A 298 -9.56 -12.12 -3.06
C MET A 298 -8.81 -10.79 -2.95
N ILE A 299 -9.20 -9.94 -2.01
CA ILE A 299 -8.56 -8.64 -1.77
C ILE A 299 -7.26 -8.81 -0.97
N GLY A 300 -7.23 -9.77 -0.04
CA GLY A 300 -6.15 -9.98 0.91
C GLY A 300 -6.16 -8.94 2.04
N THR A 301 -5.43 -9.24 3.11
CA THR A 301 -5.34 -8.39 4.32
C THR A 301 -4.92 -6.95 4.01
N ARG A 302 -4.05 -6.78 3.03
CA ARG A 302 -3.57 -5.47 2.61
C ARG A 302 -4.61 -4.68 1.81
N GLY A 303 -5.33 -5.32 0.92
CA GLY A 303 -6.43 -4.68 0.22
C GLY A 303 -7.54 -4.25 1.18
N ILE A 304 -7.78 -5.04 2.23
CA ILE A 304 -8.68 -4.65 3.31
C ILE A 304 -8.14 -3.42 4.07
N LYS A 305 -6.85 -3.36 4.39
CA LYS A 305 -6.24 -2.16 5.00
C LYS A 305 -6.42 -0.92 4.13
N ASN A 306 -6.12 -1.03 2.84
CA ASN A 306 -6.30 0.08 1.91
C ASN A 306 -7.76 0.53 1.82
N MET A 307 -8.70 -0.42 1.78
CA MET A 307 -10.13 -0.12 1.82
C MET A 307 -10.52 0.61 3.13
N LEU A 308 -9.98 0.19 4.27
CA LEU A 308 -10.25 0.85 5.55
C LEU A 308 -9.71 2.29 5.60
N TYR A 309 -8.50 2.50 5.09
CA TYR A 309 -7.95 3.85 4.97
C TYR A 309 -8.79 4.71 4.02
N SER A 310 -9.31 4.13 2.95
CA SER A 310 -10.22 4.79 2.02
C SER A 310 -11.52 5.22 2.69
N ILE A 311 -12.19 4.29 3.35
CA ILE A 311 -13.45 4.55 4.08
C ILE A 311 -13.19 5.53 5.24
N GLY A 312 -12.07 5.38 5.94
CA GLY A 312 -11.65 6.30 6.98
C GLY A 312 -11.50 7.73 6.45
N SER A 313 -10.81 7.93 5.34
CA SER A 313 -10.64 9.25 4.72
C SER A 313 -11.97 9.84 4.22
N LEU A 314 -12.86 9.05 3.61
CA LEU A 314 -14.21 9.51 3.22
C LEU A 314 -15.04 9.96 4.43
N ASN A 315 -14.97 9.25 5.55
CA ASN A 315 -15.67 9.62 6.79
C ASN A 315 -15.11 10.91 7.41
N ILE A 316 -13.83 11.17 7.22
CA ILE A 316 -13.13 12.38 7.63
C ILE A 316 -13.70 13.62 6.92
N PHE A 317 -13.96 13.53 5.61
CA PHE A 317 -14.51 14.62 4.81
C PHE A 317 -16.02 14.82 5.01
N ALA A 318 -16.74 13.74 5.33
CA ALA A 318 -18.18 13.82 5.60
C ALA A 318 -18.51 14.40 6.97
N ALA A 319 -17.60 14.32 7.94
CA ALA A 319 -17.86 14.64 9.36
C ALA A 319 -17.61 16.09 9.77
N GLN A 320 -17.39 17.02 8.85
CA GLN A 320 -17.14 18.44 9.19
C GLN A 320 -18.30 19.17 9.87
N THR A 321 -19.47 18.56 10.00
CA THR A 321 -20.57 19.12 10.79
C THR A 321 -21.31 18.02 11.56
N LYS A 322 -21.74 18.33 12.79
CA LYS A 322 -22.54 17.43 13.65
C LYS A 322 -23.79 16.89 12.93
N LYS A 323 -24.32 17.65 11.98
CA LYS A 323 -25.46 17.28 11.13
C LYS A 323 -25.12 16.14 10.16
N ASN A 324 -23.87 16.05 9.69
CA ASN A 324 -23.42 14.98 8.82
C ASN A 324 -23.16 13.67 9.60
N GLU A 325 -22.74 13.77 10.86
CA GLU A 325 -22.58 12.60 11.74
C GLU A 325 -23.92 11.91 12.03
N ASP A 326 -24.96 12.68 12.30
CA ASP A 326 -26.31 12.13 12.55
C ASP A 326 -26.91 11.55 11.26
N LEU A 327 -26.71 12.18 10.12
CA LEU A 327 -27.12 11.66 8.81
C LEU A 327 -26.40 10.36 8.48
N TRP A 328 -25.09 10.29 8.78
CA TRP A 328 -24.29 9.08 8.58
C TRP A 328 -24.74 7.94 9.50
N LYS A 329 -24.96 8.20 10.80
CA LYS A 329 -25.51 7.22 11.76
C LYS A 329 -26.85 6.68 11.29
N HIS A 330 -27.72 7.56 10.82
CA HIS A 330 -29.03 7.16 10.31
C HIS A 330 -28.91 6.29 9.06
N SER A 331 -28.11 6.69 8.08
CA SER A 331 -27.87 5.92 6.85
C SER A 331 -27.26 4.55 7.14
N TYR A 332 -26.33 4.47 8.08
CA TYR A 332 -25.72 3.24 8.56
C TYR A 332 -26.78 2.30 9.19
N GLN A 333 -27.62 2.82 10.08
CA GLN A 333 -28.67 2.04 10.71
C GLN A 333 -29.68 1.49 9.68
N VAL A 334 -30.10 2.31 8.73
CA VAL A 334 -31.01 1.89 7.66
C VAL A 334 -30.38 0.79 6.80
N ALA A 335 -29.13 0.94 6.39
CA ALA A 335 -28.42 -0.07 5.62
C ALA A 335 -28.26 -1.38 6.40
N PHE A 336 -27.91 -1.31 7.69
CA PHE A 336 -27.78 -2.47 8.59
C PHE A 336 -29.08 -3.24 8.71
N TYR A 337 -30.20 -2.56 8.98
CA TYR A 337 -31.51 -3.21 9.12
C TYR A 337 -31.98 -3.80 7.79
N SER A 338 -31.79 -3.08 6.68
CA SER A 338 -32.14 -3.57 5.34
C SER A 338 -31.37 -4.82 4.96
N TYR A 339 -30.06 -4.86 5.22
CA TYR A 339 -29.22 -6.03 4.97
C TYR A 339 -29.67 -7.24 5.80
N ASN A 340 -29.89 -7.06 7.10
CA ASN A 340 -30.33 -8.16 7.98
C ASN A 340 -31.73 -8.66 7.62
N LEU A 341 -32.64 -7.76 7.21
CA LEU A 341 -33.96 -8.14 6.69
C LEU A 341 -33.82 -8.97 5.39
N ALA A 342 -33.06 -8.47 4.42
CA ALA A 342 -32.81 -9.16 3.16
C ALA A 342 -32.20 -10.55 3.39
N LYS A 343 -31.19 -10.67 4.26
CA LYS A 343 -30.57 -11.94 4.65
C LYS A 343 -31.60 -12.91 5.26
N LYS A 344 -32.52 -12.41 6.07
CA LYS A 344 -33.55 -13.24 6.72
C LYS A 344 -34.66 -13.72 5.76
N PHE A 345 -34.96 -12.94 4.71
CA PHE A 345 -36.03 -13.25 3.76
C PHE A 345 -35.56 -13.88 2.45
N LEU A 346 -34.30 -13.73 2.08
CA LEU A 346 -33.72 -14.34 0.86
C LEU A 346 -33.04 -15.71 1.11
N GLN A 347 -32.97 -16.16 2.37
CA GLN A 347 -32.48 -17.51 2.73
C GLN A 347 -33.62 -18.53 2.89
N LYS A 348 -34.78 -18.28 2.22
CA LYS A 348 -35.88 -19.30 2.10
C LYS A 348 -35.88 -19.91 0.72
#